data_80f7cbe8259b3425442bc2a7991c9035
#
_entry.id   80f7cbe8259b3425442bc2a7991c9035
#
_cell.length_a   1.000
_cell.length_b   1.000
_cell.length_c   1.000
_cell.angle_alpha   90.00
_cell.angle_beta   90.00
_cell.angle_gamma   90.00
#
_symmetry.space_group_name_H-M   'P 1'
#
loop_
_entity.id
_entity.type
_entity.pdbx_description
1 polymer ?
#
loop_
_entity_poly.entity_id
_entity_poly.type
_entity_poly.pdbx_seq_one_letter_code
_entity_poly.pdbx_strand_id
1 'polypeptide(L)'
;PEGECTCIEHGDIYWETFLDTVAGLASPTFESVIAELIDNSLDWGAKYIEVEQFGSNDEDFAVIVYDNGTGIEDDAAMKKAFSLAYLKESKPSKKDSGKFKKTGKFNFGLKISPMSRCNHVSMMSIVSGEMVHRRLDKRQVERQKNYGTITSFLGSKAVVKARERLEDEKDDPGGVKTAVVLSGF
;
A
#
# COMPACT_ATOMS: atom_id res chain seq x y z
N PRO A 1 46.60 -13.85 15.93
CA PRO A 1 45.35 -14.59 16.06
C PRO A 1 44.42 -14.06 15.00
N GLU A 2 44.27 -14.86 13.97
CA GLU A 2 43.35 -14.60 12.86
C GLU A 2 41.93 -14.80 13.39
N GLY A 3 41.12 -13.74 13.33
CA GLY A 3 39.73 -13.80 13.74
C GLY A 3 38.96 -14.68 12.77
N GLU A 4 38.37 -15.75 13.27
CA GLU A 4 37.39 -16.56 12.53
C GLU A 4 36.25 -15.67 12.07
N CYS A 5 36.15 -15.50 10.77
CA CYS A 5 34.95 -14.87 10.16
C CYS A 5 33.82 -15.88 10.29
N THR A 6 32.94 -15.71 11.27
CA THR A 6 31.71 -16.48 11.34
C THR A 6 30.81 -16.04 10.19
N CYS A 7 30.73 -16.84 9.13
CA CYS A 7 29.73 -16.64 8.09
C CYS A 7 28.34 -16.80 8.72
N ILE A 8 27.58 -15.74 8.76
CA ILE A 8 26.15 -15.79 9.12
C ILE A 8 25.45 -16.41 7.93
N GLU A 9 25.00 -17.64 8.04
CA GLU A 9 24.08 -18.24 7.08
C GLU A 9 22.72 -17.54 7.24
N HIS A 10 22.28 -16.84 6.20
CA HIS A 10 20.96 -16.26 6.17
C HIS A 10 19.94 -17.36 5.93
N GLY A 11 19.02 -17.56 6.89
CA GLY A 11 17.89 -18.46 6.70
C GLY A 11 16.97 -17.96 5.59
N ASP A 12 16.43 -18.88 4.81
CA ASP A 12 15.45 -18.57 3.78
C ASP A 12 14.14 -18.07 4.41
N ILE A 13 13.62 -16.96 3.89
CA ILE A 13 12.29 -16.47 4.28
C ILE A 13 11.28 -17.14 3.35
N TYR A 14 10.45 -18.01 3.91
CA TYR A 14 9.29 -18.57 3.21
C TYR A 14 8.16 -17.54 3.20
N TRP A 15 8.10 -16.75 2.15
CA TRP A 15 7.19 -15.60 2.05
C TRP A 15 5.71 -15.96 2.14
N GLU A 16 5.32 -17.12 1.63
CA GLU A 16 3.95 -17.65 1.76
C GLU A 16 3.58 -17.78 3.24
N THR A 17 4.37 -18.55 3.98
CA THR A 17 4.15 -18.77 5.41
C THR A 17 4.29 -17.47 6.21
N PHE A 18 5.24 -16.59 5.82
CA PHE A 18 5.41 -15.29 6.47
C PHE A 18 4.17 -14.42 6.31
N LEU A 19 3.66 -14.24 5.10
CA LEU A 19 2.47 -13.43 4.85
C LEU A 19 1.24 -13.99 5.56
N ASP A 20 1.03 -15.30 5.51
CA ASP A 20 -0.10 -15.96 6.19
C ASP A 20 0.05 -15.89 7.72
N THR A 21 1.26 -16.04 8.25
CA THR A 21 1.52 -15.92 9.69
C THR A 21 1.25 -14.51 10.18
N VAL A 22 1.77 -13.49 9.50
CA VAL A 22 1.57 -12.10 9.91
C VAL A 22 0.12 -11.68 9.72
N ALA A 23 -0.53 -12.10 8.64
CA ALA A 23 -1.95 -11.90 8.42
C ALA A 23 -2.79 -12.62 9.49
N GLY A 24 -2.42 -13.84 9.86
CA GLY A 24 -3.09 -14.62 10.90
C GLY A 24 -2.95 -14.03 12.29
N LEU A 25 -1.76 -13.52 12.65
CA LEU A 25 -1.52 -12.86 13.95
C LEU A 25 -2.36 -11.61 14.15
N ALA A 26 -2.60 -10.84 13.10
CA ALA A 26 -3.41 -9.63 13.16
C ALA A 26 -4.91 -9.93 12.99
N SER A 27 -5.27 -11.05 12.34
CA SER A 27 -6.67 -11.43 11.98
C SER A 27 -7.55 -10.23 11.61
N PRO A 28 -7.10 -9.32 10.73
CA PRO A 28 -7.82 -8.09 10.48
C PRO A 28 -9.17 -8.41 9.85
N THR A 29 -10.23 -7.77 10.32
CA THR A 29 -11.51 -7.79 9.63
C THR A 29 -11.42 -6.92 8.36
N PHE A 30 -12.36 -7.09 7.44
CA PHE A 30 -12.39 -6.24 6.24
C PHE A 30 -12.52 -4.76 6.60
N GLU A 31 -13.34 -4.45 7.58
CA GLU A 31 -13.54 -3.08 8.09
C GLU A 31 -12.25 -2.50 8.66
N SER A 32 -11.44 -3.31 9.38
CA SER A 32 -10.16 -2.85 9.90
C SER A 32 -9.14 -2.58 8.80
N VAL A 33 -9.18 -3.36 7.70
CA VAL A 33 -8.36 -3.09 6.51
C VAL A 33 -8.71 -1.73 5.91
N ILE A 34 -10.00 -1.45 5.74
CA ILE A 34 -10.45 -0.16 5.21
C ILE A 34 -10.10 0.98 6.16
N ALA A 35 -10.29 0.79 7.48
CA ALA A 35 -9.92 1.79 8.48
C ALA A 35 -8.43 2.15 8.42
N GLU A 36 -7.54 1.16 8.28
CA GLU A 36 -6.10 1.40 8.11
C GLU A 36 -5.78 2.21 6.85
N LEU A 37 -6.49 1.99 5.74
CA LEU A 37 -6.32 2.78 4.52
C LEU A 37 -6.79 4.22 4.71
N ILE A 38 -7.92 4.41 5.41
CA ILE A 38 -8.44 5.74 5.76
C ILE A 38 -7.46 6.47 6.68
N ASP A 39 -6.94 5.80 7.72
CA ASP A 39 -5.95 6.37 8.63
C ASP A 39 -4.67 6.79 7.89
N ASN A 40 -4.20 5.98 6.93
CA ASN A 40 -3.08 6.35 6.08
C ASN A 40 -3.38 7.62 5.28
N SER A 41 -4.56 7.74 4.68
CA SER A 41 -4.97 8.94 3.93
C SER A 41 -5.01 10.17 4.82
N LEU A 42 -5.54 10.06 6.05
CA LEU A 42 -5.56 11.14 7.04
C LEU A 42 -4.15 11.54 7.48
N ASP A 43 -3.25 10.58 7.71
CA ASP A 43 -1.85 10.81 8.06
C ASP A 43 -1.09 11.58 6.97
N TRP A 44 -1.51 11.44 5.71
CA TRP A 44 -0.99 12.18 4.56
C TRP A 44 -1.79 13.44 4.22
N GLY A 45 -2.65 13.89 5.16
CA GLY A 45 -3.30 15.18 5.12
C GLY A 45 -4.52 15.25 4.20
N ALA A 46 -5.10 14.12 3.85
CA ALA A 46 -6.34 14.08 3.08
C ALA A 46 -7.47 14.79 3.83
N LYS A 47 -8.24 15.56 3.10
CA LYS A 47 -9.48 16.23 3.57
C LYS A 47 -10.73 15.62 2.92
N TYR A 48 -10.53 14.86 1.85
CA TYR A 48 -11.52 14.08 1.17
C TYR A 48 -11.04 12.65 1.03
N ILE A 49 -11.87 11.72 1.46
CA ILE A 49 -11.62 10.28 1.34
C ILE A 49 -12.93 9.64 0.91
N GLU A 50 -12.87 8.83 -0.12
CA GLU A 50 -14.01 8.10 -0.64
C GLU A 50 -13.69 6.61 -0.70
N VAL A 51 -14.62 5.78 -0.26
CA VAL A 51 -14.55 4.33 -0.37
C VAL A 51 -15.62 3.87 -1.33
N GLU A 52 -15.22 3.31 -2.45
CA GLU A 52 -16.11 2.85 -3.51
C GLU A 52 -16.06 1.33 -3.63
N GLN A 53 -17.23 0.70 -3.68
CA GLN A 53 -17.36 -0.69 -4.12
C GLN A 53 -17.49 -0.73 -5.63
N PHE A 54 -16.67 -1.54 -6.29
CA PHE A 54 -16.70 -1.77 -7.73
C PHE A 54 -17.08 -3.22 -8.03
N GLY A 55 -17.91 -3.42 -9.05
CA GLY A 55 -18.38 -4.74 -9.45
C GLY A 55 -19.45 -5.33 -8.53
N SER A 56 -20.19 -6.30 -9.03
CA SER A 56 -21.29 -6.96 -8.32
C SER A 56 -21.14 -8.48 -8.24
N ASN A 57 -20.12 -9.04 -8.87
CA ASN A 57 -19.81 -10.46 -8.86
C ASN A 57 -18.38 -10.71 -8.38
N ASP A 58 -18.10 -11.92 -7.92
CA ASP A 58 -16.82 -12.30 -7.32
C ASP A 58 -15.61 -12.06 -8.24
N GLU A 59 -15.80 -12.15 -9.55
CA GLU A 59 -14.69 -12.00 -10.51
C GLU A 59 -14.26 -10.53 -10.68
N ASP A 60 -15.23 -9.60 -10.65
CA ASP A 60 -15.00 -8.16 -10.86
C ASP A 60 -14.99 -7.37 -9.54
N PHE A 61 -15.30 -8.01 -8.40
CA PHE A 61 -15.40 -7.32 -7.12
C PHE A 61 -14.08 -6.69 -6.72
N ALA A 62 -14.15 -5.42 -6.38
CA ALA A 62 -13.03 -4.65 -5.87
C ALA A 62 -13.51 -3.56 -4.92
N VAL A 63 -12.63 -3.09 -4.05
CA VAL A 63 -12.84 -1.89 -3.25
C VAL A 63 -11.76 -0.88 -3.59
N ILE A 64 -12.16 0.36 -3.82
CA ILE A 64 -11.28 1.46 -4.16
C ILE A 64 -11.37 2.50 -3.06
N VAL A 65 -10.24 2.88 -2.51
CA VAL A 65 -10.11 3.99 -1.57
C VAL A 65 -9.40 5.12 -2.28
N TYR A 66 -10.08 6.24 -2.43
CA TYR A 66 -9.54 7.47 -3.02
C TYR A 66 -9.25 8.50 -1.94
N ASP A 67 -8.20 9.27 -2.10
CA ASP A 67 -7.92 10.41 -1.24
C ASP A 67 -7.30 11.60 -1.99
N ASN A 68 -7.48 12.80 -1.43
CA ASN A 68 -6.86 14.03 -1.89
C ASN A 68 -5.72 14.51 -1.00
N GLY A 69 -4.99 13.61 -0.37
CA GLY A 69 -3.80 13.91 0.42
C GLY A 69 -2.65 14.47 -0.41
N THR A 70 -1.45 14.46 0.14
CA THR A 70 -0.27 15.00 -0.57
C THR A 70 0.11 14.20 -1.81
N GLY A 71 -0.38 12.95 -1.94
CA GLY A 71 0.04 12.02 -2.98
C GLY A 71 1.45 11.46 -2.76
N ILE A 72 1.93 10.69 -3.73
CA ILE A 72 3.25 10.07 -3.77
C ILE A 72 3.98 10.59 -5.00
N GLU A 73 5.07 11.33 -4.80
CA GLU A 73 5.71 12.13 -5.85
C GLU A 73 6.43 11.30 -6.91
N ASP A 74 7.07 10.19 -6.52
CA ASP A 74 7.91 9.42 -7.42
C ASP A 74 7.87 7.91 -7.16
N ASP A 75 8.44 7.15 -8.09
CA ASP A 75 8.52 5.70 -8.01
C ASP A 75 9.36 5.21 -6.82
N ALA A 76 10.37 5.96 -6.39
CA ALA A 76 11.18 5.60 -5.21
C ALA A 76 10.37 5.74 -3.93
N ALA A 77 9.55 6.78 -3.80
CA ALA A 77 8.63 6.96 -2.68
C ALA A 77 7.52 5.88 -2.71
N MET A 78 6.97 5.57 -3.89
CA MET A 78 6.00 4.49 -4.07
C MET A 78 6.60 3.12 -3.68
N LYS A 79 7.83 2.83 -4.09
CA LYS A 79 8.55 1.62 -3.67
C LYS A 79 8.72 1.55 -2.16
N LYS A 80 9.07 2.66 -1.51
CA LYS A 80 9.16 2.74 -0.04
C LYS A 80 7.80 2.50 0.63
N ALA A 81 6.71 3.03 0.07
CA ALA A 81 5.36 2.78 0.56
C ALA A 81 5.04 1.28 0.59
N PHE A 82 5.53 0.49 -0.35
CA PHE A 82 5.37 -0.96 -0.39
C PHE A 82 6.48 -1.75 0.32
N SER A 83 7.58 -1.14 0.76
CA SER A 83 8.68 -1.87 1.41
C SER A 83 8.28 -2.31 2.83
N LEU A 84 8.46 -3.59 3.15
CA LEU A 84 8.21 -4.13 4.49
C LEU A 84 9.22 -3.54 5.49
N ALA A 85 8.74 -3.29 6.71
CA ALA A 85 9.56 -2.80 7.82
C ALA A 85 10.42 -1.55 7.51
N TYR A 86 10.02 -0.75 6.51
CA TYR A 86 10.67 0.51 6.26
C TYR A 86 10.39 1.46 7.44
N LEU A 87 11.37 1.59 8.32
CA LEU A 87 11.35 2.59 9.37
C LEU A 87 11.73 3.93 8.74
N LYS A 88 10.78 4.85 8.68
CA LYS A 88 11.09 6.23 8.36
C LYS A 88 12.02 6.73 9.47
N GLU A 89 13.26 7.05 9.15
CA GLU A 89 14.13 7.76 10.08
C GLU A 89 13.43 9.06 10.45
N SER A 90 12.76 9.05 11.60
CA SER A 90 12.23 10.25 12.19
C SER A 90 13.40 11.08 12.67
N LYS A 91 13.90 11.98 11.81
CA LYS A 91 14.66 13.13 12.36
C LYS A 91 13.68 13.81 13.33
N PRO A 92 14.01 13.92 14.62
CA PRO A 92 13.15 14.64 15.54
C PRO A 92 13.11 16.09 15.09
N SER A 93 12.05 16.47 14.38
CA SER A 93 11.79 17.89 14.13
C SER A 93 11.36 18.48 15.47
N LYS A 94 12.15 19.42 15.99
CA LYS A 94 11.93 20.14 17.26
C LYS A 94 10.65 21.00 17.28
N LYS A 95 9.67 20.76 16.41
CA LYS A 95 8.48 21.61 16.25
C LYS A 95 7.16 20.84 15.99
N ASP A 96 6.97 19.64 16.53
CA ASP A 96 5.62 19.07 16.58
C ASP A 96 5.10 19.08 18.01
N SER A 97 4.74 20.27 18.46
CA SER A 97 3.86 20.47 19.61
C SER A 97 2.42 20.05 19.20
N GLY A 98 2.08 18.80 19.46
CA GLY A 98 0.72 18.44 19.81
C GLY A 98 -0.32 18.35 18.70
N LYS A 99 -0.10 17.58 17.61
CA LYS A 99 -1.24 17.08 16.80
C LYS A 99 -0.86 15.79 16.07
N PHE A 100 -1.65 14.75 16.32
CA PHE A 100 -1.68 13.44 15.68
C PHE A 100 -0.40 12.59 15.79
N LYS A 101 -0.44 11.69 16.76
CA LYS A 101 0.51 10.59 16.87
C LYS A 101 0.30 9.66 15.66
N LYS A 102 1.27 9.64 14.71
CA LYS A 102 1.22 8.70 13.59
C LYS A 102 1.04 7.28 14.12
N THR A 103 -0.08 6.66 13.79
CA THR A 103 -0.51 5.39 14.37
C THR A 103 0.22 4.19 13.77
N GLY A 104 0.74 4.32 12.55
CA GLY A 104 1.39 3.24 11.81
C GLY A 104 2.88 3.09 12.10
N LYS A 105 3.26 2.36 13.18
CA LYS A 105 4.68 2.16 13.55
C LYS A 105 5.50 1.34 12.54
N PHE A 106 4.90 0.49 11.70
CA PHE A 106 5.62 -0.49 10.89
C PHE A 106 5.25 -0.52 9.41
N ASN A 107 4.41 0.39 8.94
CA ASN A 107 3.89 0.37 7.56
C ASN A 107 3.25 -0.97 7.14
N PHE A 108 2.74 -1.75 8.07
CA PHE A 108 2.08 -3.03 7.76
C PHE A 108 0.64 -2.83 7.25
N GLY A 109 -0.02 -1.76 7.65
CA GLY A 109 -1.43 -1.51 7.34
C GLY A 109 -1.74 -1.48 5.85
N LEU A 110 -0.89 -0.86 5.03
CA LEU A 110 -1.09 -0.82 3.57
C LEU A 110 -0.79 -2.16 2.87
N LYS A 111 0.01 -3.03 3.46
CA LYS A 111 0.60 -4.17 2.75
C LYS A 111 0.06 -5.50 3.22
N ILE A 112 0.24 -5.79 4.49
CA ILE A 112 -0.05 -7.10 5.06
C ILE A 112 -1.52 -7.22 5.42
N SER A 113 -2.08 -6.19 6.04
CA SER A 113 -3.49 -6.18 6.41
C SER A 113 -4.41 -6.39 5.20
N PRO A 114 -4.27 -5.66 4.07
CA PRO A 114 -5.03 -5.94 2.86
C PRO A 114 -4.78 -7.33 2.27
N MET A 115 -3.52 -7.79 2.24
CA MET A 115 -3.14 -9.10 1.67
C MET A 115 -3.72 -10.29 2.44
N SER A 116 -4.20 -10.08 3.66
CA SER A 116 -4.94 -11.11 4.39
C SER A 116 -6.37 -11.32 3.85
N ARG A 117 -6.90 -10.38 3.08
CA ARG A 117 -8.27 -10.37 2.60
C ARG A 117 -8.43 -10.37 1.08
N CYS A 118 -7.38 -9.98 0.34
CA CYS A 118 -7.40 -9.95 -1.12
C CYS A 118 -6.05 -10.41 -1.69
N ASN A 119 -6.05 -10.80 -2.96
CA ASN A 119 -4.84 -11.24 -3.64
C ASN A 119 -4.04 -10.08 -4.24
N HIS A 120 -4.67 -8.93 -4.45
CA HIS A 120 -4.05 -7.81 -5.14
C HIS A 120 -4.29 -6.49 -4.40
N VAL A 121 -3.21 -5.77 -4.16
CA VAL A 121 -3.23 -4.39 -3.68
C VAL A 121 -2.53 -3.53 -4.71
N SER A 122 -3.29 -2.70 -5.43
CA SER A 122 -2.76 -1.75 -6.40
C SER A 122 -2.86 -0.34 -5.83
N MET A 123 -1.79 0.43 -5.90
CA MET A 123 -1.77 1.83 -5.51
C MET A 123 -1.31 2.67 -6.69
N MET A 124 -2.01 3.75 -6.90
CA MET A 124 -1.72 4.76 -7.91
C MET A 124 -1.73 6.13 -7.25
N SER A 125 -0.84 6.99 -7.67
CA SER A 125 -0.83 8.38 -7.23
C SER A 125 -0.42 9.29 -8.35
N ILE A 126 -1.01 10.49 -8.40
CA ILE A 126 -0.69 11.51 -9.38
C ILE A 126 -0.28 12.79 -8.66
N VAL A 127 0.92 13.29 -8.98
CA VAL A 127 1.45 14.54 -8.44
C VAL A 127 2.13 15.29 -9.55
N SER A 128 1.83 16.57 -9.69
CA SER A 128 2.38 17.43 -10.76
C SER A 128 2.17 16.88 -12.18
N GLY A 129 1.06 16.16 -12.40
CA GLY A 129 0.70 15.57 -13.69
C GLY A 129 1.40 14.24 -14.00
N GLU A 130 2.30 13.77 -13.15
CA GLU A 130 2.96 12.47 -13.31
C GLU A 130 2.29 11.41 -12.43
N MET A 131 1.94 10.28 -13.07
CA MET A 131 1.36 9.14 -12.37
C MET A 131 2.39 8.08 -12.05
N VAL A 132 2.46 7.71 -10.77
CA VAL A 132 3.23 6.55 -10.31
C VAL A 132 2.28 5.47 -9.84
N HIS A 133 2.61 4.20 -10.10
CA HIS A 133 1.79 3.08 -9.68
C HIS A 133 2.61 1.84 -9.36
N ARG A 134 2.13 1.05 -8.40
CA ARG A 134 2.66 -0.27 -8.05
C ARG A 134 1.55 -1.19 -7.60
N ARG A 135 1.79 -2.49 -7.80
CA ARG A 135 0.89 -3.55 -7.36
C ARG A 135 1.66 -4.59 -6.55
N LEU A 136 1.11 -4.96 -5.42
CA LEU A 136 1.48 -6.16 -4.69
C LEU A 136 0.51 -7.27 -5.08
N ASP A 137 1.04 -8.41 -5.52
CA ASP A 137 0.28 -9.58 -5.96
C ASP A 137 0.70 -10.79 -5.12
N LYS A 138 -0.20 -11.29 -4.27
CA LYS A 138 0.06 -12.40 -3.37
C LYS A 138 0.51 -13.65 -4.14
N ARG A 139 -0.18 -13.99 -5.22
CA ARG A 139 0.14 -15.18 -6.03
C ARG A 139 1.51 -15.07 -6.70
N GLN A 140 1.95 -13.86 -7.02
CA GLN A 140 3.29 -13.65 -7.59
C GLN A 140 4.38 -13.79 -6.52
N VAL A 141 4.15 -13.24 -5.33
CA VAL A 141 5.06 -13.42 -4.18
C VAL A 141 5.24 -14.90 -3.87
N GLU A 142 4.14 -15.66 -3.83
CA GLU A 142 4.13 -17.12 -3.63
C GLU A 142 4.94 -17.86 -4.71
N ARG A 143 4.69 -17.54 -5.98
CA ARG A 143 5.39 -18.21 -7.11
C ARG A 143 6.88 -17.87 -7.17
N GLN A 144 7.25 -16.65 -6.92
CA GLN A 144 8.64 -16.19 -6.99
C GLN A 144 9.43 -16.44 -5.70
N LYS A 145 8.74 -16.82 -4.62
CA LYS A 145 9.33 -16.96 -3.27
C LYS A 145 10.12 -15.71 -2.85
N ASN A 146 9.65 -14.55 -3.31
CA ASN A 146 10.29 -13.29 -3.06
C ASN A 146 9.25 -12.17 -2.93
N TYR A 147 9.41 -11.30 -1.93
CA TYR A 147 8.58 -10.13 -1.76
C TYR A 147 8.99 -9.04 -2.74
N GLY A 148 8.07 -8.66 -3.61
CA GLY A 148 8.29 -7.61 -4.59
C GLY A 148 7.00 -7.01 -5.10
N THR A 149 7.10 -5.87 -5.77
CA THR A 149 5.97 -5.19 -6.39
C THR A 149 6.12 -5.14 -7.90
N ILE A 150 4.99 -5.13 -8.60
CA ILE A 150 4.91 -5.05 -10.05
C ILE A 150 4.68 -3.60 -10.44
N THR A 151 5.46 -3.10 -11.40
CA THR A 151 5.33 -1.74 -11.96
C THR A 151 4.57 -1.72 -13.28
N SER A 152 4.55 -2.86 -14.01
CA SER A 152 3.82 -2.97 -15.27
C SER A 152 2.83 -4.12 -15.18
N PHE A 153 1.54 -3.81 -15.20
CA PHE A 153 0.46 -4.80 -15.13
C PHE A 153 -0.77 -4.31 -15.89
N LEU A 154 -1.47 -5.28 -16.49
CA LEU A 154 -2.82 -5.03 -17.00
C LEU A 154 -3.73 -4.93 -15.78
N GLY A 155 -4.31 -3.76 -15.57
CA GLY A 155 -5.22 -3.52 -14.45
C GLY A 155 -6.55 -4.26 -14.64
N SER A 156 -7.18 -4.66 -13.54
CA SER A 156 -8.60 -4.98 -13.54
C SER A 156 -9.42 -3.75 -13.96
N LYS A 157 -10.71 -3.94 -14.31
CA LYS A 157 -11.61 -2.82 -14.62
C LYS A 157 -11.61 -1.75 -13.50
N ALA A 158 -11.53 -2.17 -12.24
CA ALA A 158 -11.43 -1.27 -11.10
C ALA A 158 -10.13 -0.43 -11.12
N VAL A 159 -9.00 -1.02 -11.50
CA VAL A 159 -7.73 -0.29 -11.65
C VAL A 159 -7.79 0.72 -12.80
N VAL A 160 -8.41 0.32 -13.93
CA VAL A 160 -8.62 1.24 -15.07
C VAL A 160 -9.48 2.42 -14.64
N LYS A 161 -10.63 2.17 -13.99
CA LYS A 161 -11.50 3.23 -13.46
C LYS A 161 -10.77 4.18 -12.51
N ALA A 162 -10.01 3.62 -11.57
CA ALA A 162 -9.27 4.43 -10.61
C ALA A 162 -8.22 5.30 -11.30
N ARG A 163 -7.55 4.79 -12.34
CA ARG A 163 -6.60 5.55 -13.15
C ARG A 163 -7.27 6.68 -13.90
N GLU A 164 -8.36 6.40 -14.59
CA GLU A 164 -9.14 7.40 -15.34
C GLU A 164 -9.57 8.55 -14.42
N ARG A 165 -10.09 8.26 -13.24
CA ARG A 165 -10.48 9.27 -12.28
C ARG A 165 -9.31 10.14 -11.82
N LEU A 166 -8.15 9.55 -11.52
CA LEU A 166 -6.96 10.32 -11.15
C LEU A 166 -6.50 11.25 -12.30
N GLU A 167 -6.58 10.79 -13.55
CA GLU A 167 -6.23 11.60 -14.72
C GLU A 167 -7.23 12.72 -14.95
N ASP A 168 -8.52 12.47 -14.77
CA ASP A 168 -9.58 13.46 -14.97
C ASP A 168 -9.50 14.58 -13.92
N GLU A 169 -9.15 14.25 -12.67
CA GLU A 169 -9.09 15.19 -11.56
C GLU A 169 -7.68 15.76 -11.28
N LYS A 170 -6.67 15.43 -12.09
CA LYS A 170 -5.25 15.79 -11.84
C LYS A 170 -5.00 17.29 -11.69
N ASP A 171 -5.74 18.11 -12.43
CA ASP A 171 -5.59 19.56 -12.45
C ASP A 171 -6.54 20.26 -11.46
N ASP A 172 -7.44 19.52 -10.79
CA ASP A 172 -8.28 20.04 -9.72
C ASP A 172 -7.48 20.11 -8.41
N PRO A 173 -7.33 21.30 -7.80
CA PRO A 173 -6.66 21.47 -6.52
C PRO A 173 -7.29 20.65 -5.38
N GLY A 174 -8.59 20.38 -5.45
CA GLY A 174 -9.34 19.54 -4.50
C GLY A 174 -9.49 18.08 -4.92
N GLY A 175 -9.08 17.75 -6.15
CA GLY A 175 -9.22 16.45 -6.76
C GLY A 175 -8.44 15.34 -6.08
N VAL A 176 -8.81 14.10 -6.35
CA VAL A 176 -8.11 12.94 -5.79
C VAL A 176 -6.67 12.84 -6.30
N LYS A 177 -5.76 12.48 -5.41
CA LYS A 177 -4.32 12.35 -5.68
C LYS A 177 -3.84 10.92 -5.55
N THR A 178 -4.55 10.08 -4.80
CA THR A 178 -4.17 8.69 -4.56
C THR A 178 -5.40 7.79 -4.68
N ALA A 179 -5.20 6.61 -5.23
CA ALA A 179 -6.17 5.53 -5.25
C ALA A 179 -5.52 4.22 -4.83
N VAL A 180 -6.14 3.51 -3.89
CA VAL A 180 -5.77 2.15 -3.48
C VAL A 180 -6.88 1.21 -3.90
N VAL A 181 -6.57 0.21 -4.73
CA VAL A 181 -7.52 -0.78 -5.24
C VAL A 181 -7.22 -2.14 -4.62
N LEU A 182 -8.18 -2.69 -3.90
CA LEU A 182 -8.17 -4.04 -3.35
C LEU A 182 -9.00 -4.93 -4.27
N SER A 183 -8.45 -6.06 -4.74
CA SER A 183 -9.16 -6.98 -5.63
C SER A 183 -8.68 -8.43 -5.50
N GLY A 184 -9.49 -9.38 -6.01
CA GLY A 184 -9.20 -10.80 -5.90
C GLY A 184 -9.43 -11.32 -4.47
N PHE A 185 -10.60 -11.06 -3.96
CA PHE A 185 -11.07 -11.50 -2.63
C PHE A 185 -11.30 -13.01 -2.60
#